data_1eab01f4c199e38070e2964ebbe8db31
#
_entry.id   1eab01f4c199e38070e2964ebbe8db31
#
_cell.length_a   1.000
_cell.length_b   1.000
_cell.length_c   1.000
_cell.angle_alpha   90.00
_cell.angle_beta   90.00
_cell.angle_gamma   90.00
#
_symmetry.space_group_name_H-M   'P 1'
#
loop_
_entity.id
_entity.type
_entity.pdbx_description
1 polymer ?
#
loop_
_entity_poly.entity_id
_entity_poly.type
_entity_poly.pdbx_seq_one_letter_code
_entity_poly.pdbx_strand_id
1 'polypeptide(L)'
;SVASGTPVSISESCTLKVGLLSGGQVKNIITRNYKIVPFVPHTATVYVKDPGWSKMYFYAWANDANNTQLNGGWPGNAVTDTKVIGGAKWYYKSFDIKSKDYSFNIIFDKGSSNDQTVDIGPISKDTYFELSANKTNGKYTVTDVTDAMTSGIDAPVHEATHNGPTRVYSVNGQLLRTLKAG
;
A
#
# COMPACT_ATOMS: atom_id res chain seq x y z
N SER A 1 18.88 22.48 29.29
CA SER A 1 17.57 21.99 29.75
C SER A 1 16.47 22.66 28.94
N VAL A 2 15.40 21.95 28.69
CA VAL A 2 14.22 22.45 27.98
C VAL A 2 13.10 22.56 29.00
N ALA A 3 12.27 23.60 28.89
CA ALA A 3 11.12 23.75 29.79
C ALA A 3 10.09 22.63 29.54
N SER A 4 9.34 22.27 30.61
CA SER A 4 8.26 21.28 30.49
C SER A 4 7.23 21.73 29.45
N GLY A 5 6.80 20.78 28.58
CA GLY A 5 5.84 21.04 27.51
C GLY A 5 6.44 21.63 26.24
N THR A 6 7.75 21.90 26.20
CA THR A 6 8.41 22.36 24.98
C THR A 6 8.59 21.16 24.00
N PRO A 7 8.10 21.25 22.74
CA PRO A 7 8.36 20.23 21.73
C PRO A 7 9.85 20.08 21.42
N VAL A 8 10.33 18.84 21.33
CA VAL A 8 11.70 18.53 20.91
C VAL A 8 11.64 17.89 19.52
N SER A 9 12.20 18.59 18.52
CA SER A 9 12.32 18.06 17.16
C SER A 9 13.47 17.07 17.08
N ILE A 10 13.21 15.91 16.47
CA ILE A 10 14.22 14.87 16.21
C ILE A 10 14.37 14.76 14.70
N SER A 11 15.48 15.25 14.15
CA SER A 11 15.78 15.28 12.72
C SER A 11 16.79 14.21 12.29
N GLU A 12 17.40 13.50 13.24
CA GLU A 12 18.37 12.44 12.99
C GLU A 12 18.19 11.29 13.99
N SER A 13 18.75 10.13 13.68
CA SER A 13 18.71 8.99 14.59
C SER A 13 19.48 9.30 15.85
N CYS A 14 18.83 9.19 17.01
CA CYS A 14 19.43 9.56 18.29
C CYS A 14 18.86 8.77 19.46
N THR A 15 19.56 8.87 20.58
CA THR A 15 19.06 8.43 21.88
C THR A 15 18.66 9.65 22.70
N LEU A 16 17.36 9.82 22.93
CA LEU A 16 16.83 10.86 23.80
C LEU A 16 16.78 10.35 25.23
N LYS A 17 17.37 11.13 26.15
CA LYS A 17 17.27 10.90 27.60
C LYS A 17 16.51 12.06 28.24
N VAL A 18 15.43 11.75 28.93
CA VAL A 18 14.59 12.72 29.61
C VAL A 18 14.61 12.40 31.10
N GLY A 19 14.86 13.39 31.92
CA GLY A 19 14.89 13.25 33.40
C GLY A 19 14.35 14.48 34.10
N LEU A 20 13.90 14.30 35.32
CA LEU A 20 13.44 15.38 36.17
C LEU A 20 14.65 16.05 36.85
N LEU A 21 14.81 17.36 36.67
CA LEU A 21 15.83 18.15 37.43
C LEU A 21 15.25 18.56 38.77
N SER A 22 15.84 18.08 39.87
CA SER A 22 15.44 18.39 41.22
C SER A 22 16.68 18.57 42.11
N GLY A 23 16.81 19.74 42.77
CA GLY A 23 17.98 20.04 43.61
C GLY A 23 19.32 20.01 42.85
N GLY A 24 19.35 20.42 41.60
CA GLY A 24 20.55 20.38 40.75
C GLY A 24 20.94 18.98 40.24
N GLN A 25 20.16 17.96 40.56
CA GLN A 25 20.39 16.57 40.11
C GLN A 25 19.30 16.07 39.17
N VAL A 26 19.69 15.32 38.14
CA VAL A 26 18.75 14.67 37.23
C VAL A 26 18.32 13.32 37.80
N LYS A 27 17.01 13.16 38.02
CA LYS A 27 16.39 11.93 38.53
C LYS A 27 15.40 11.35 37.53
N ASN A 28 15.03 10.09 37.71
CA ASN A 28 14.02 9.39 36.94
C ASN A 28 14.27 9.45 35.41
N ILE A 29 15.49 9.09 34.98
CA ILE A 29 15.89 9.15 33.59
C ILE A 29 15.13 8.10 32.78
N ILE A 30 14.38 8.56 31.77
CA ILE A 30 13.76 7.71 30.72
C ILE A 30 14.60 7.83 29.47
N THR A 31 14.97 6.70 28.89
CA THR A 31 15.70 6.63 27.62
C THR A 31 14.79 6.16 26.50
N ARG A 32 14.84 6.83 25.35
CA ARG A 32 14.17 6.44 24.11
C ARG A 32 15.14 6.52 22.95
N ASN A 33 15.18 5.46 22.16
CA ASN A 33 15.97 5.41 20.93
C ASN A 33 15.06 5.74 19.74
N TYR A 34 15.46 6.72 18.94
CA TYR A 34 14.79 7.11 17.71
C TYR A 34 15.68 6.74 16.53
N LYS A 35 15.10 6.02 15.56
CA LYS A 35 15.77 5.69 14.31
C LYS A 35 15.02 6.39 13.18
N ILE A 36 15.69 7.33 12.53
CA ILE A 36 15.20 7.93 11.28
C ILE A 36 15.63 7.00 10.14
N VAL A 37 14.66 6.51 9.40
CA VAL A 37 14.89 5.74 8.18
C VAL A 37 14.78 6.71 7.01
N PRO A 38 15.86 6.95 6.26
CA PRO A 38 15.81 7.78 5.08
C PRO A 38 14.80 7.22 4.06
N PHE A 39 14.09 8.12 3.38
CA PHE A 39 13.25 7.71 2.26
C PHE A 39 14.14 7.21 1.12
N VAL A 40 13.75 6.08 0.53
CA VAL A 40 14.37 5.55 -0.69
C VAL A 40 13.36 5.69 -1.83
N PRO A 41 13.68 6.41 -2.92
CA PRO A 41 12.82 6.45 -4.10
C PRO A 41 12.51 5.05 -4.60
N HIS A 42 11.27 4.81 -4.97
CA HIS A 42 10.80 3.51 -5.44
C HIS A 42 9.66 3.70 -6.45
N THR A 43 9.14 2.63 -6.99
CA THR A 43 7.94 2.66 -7.84
C THR A 43 6.73 2.16 -7.05
N ALA A 44 5.57 2.74 -7.33
CA ALA A 44 4.26 2.21 -6.93
C ALA A 44 3.57 1.67 -8.19
N THR A 45 3.22 0.39 -8.18
CA THR A 45 2.51 -0.25 -9.29
C THR A 45 1.02 -0.30 -8.98
N VAL A 46 0.23 0.26 -9.88
CA VAL A 46 -1.23 0.20 -9.82
C VAL A 46 -1.71 -0.96 -10.67
N TYR A 47 -2.48 -1.84 -10.07
CA TYR A 47 -3.14 -2.95 -10.72
C TYR A 47 -4.64 -2.73 -10.75
N VAL A 48 -5.29 -3.01 -11.88
CA VAL A 48 -6.74 -3.05 -11.98
C VAL A 48 -7.17 -4.36 -12.62
N LYS A 49 -8.07 -5.08 -11.97
CA LYS A 49 -8.64 -6.32 -12.48
C LYS A 49 -9.36 -6.03 -13.79
N ASP A 50 -9.15 -6.87 -14.80
CA ASP A 50 -9.80 -6.70 -16.11
C ASP A 50 -11.33 -6.66 -15.94
N PRO A 51 -11.97 -5.50 -16.19
CA PRO A 51 -13.42 -5.37 -16.09
C PRO A 51 -14.13 -5.83 -17.39
N GLY A 52 -13.41 -6.44 -18.32
CA GLY A 52 -13.93 -6.83 -19.64
C GLY A 52 -14.05 -5.67 -20.63
N TRP A 53 -13.33 -4.58 -20.41
CA TRP A 53 -13.34 -3.45 -21.34
C TRP A 53 -12.47 -3.73 -22.56
N SER A 54 -12.89 -3.23 -23.74
CA SER A 54 -12.13 -3.39 -24.99
C SER A 54 -10.80 -2.65 -24.98
N LYS A 55 -10.71 -1.56 -24.23
CA LYS A 55 -9.50 -0.76 -24.01
C LYS A 55 -9.46 -0.28 -22.58
N MET A 56 -8.25 -0.18 -22.03
CA MET A 56 -7.98 0.32 -20.69
C MET A 56 -7.04 1.51 -20.79
N TYR A 57 -7.44 2.63 -20.20
CA TYR A 57 -6.64 3.85 -20.08
C TYR A 57 -6.43 4.19 -18.61
N PHE A 58 -5.25 4.67 -18.28
CA PHE A 58 -4.90 5.19 -16.96
C PHE A 58 -4.59 6.68 -17.09
N TYR A 59 -5.47 7.53 -16.61
CA TYR A 59 -5.17 8.95 -16.43
C TYR A 59 -4.69 9.15 -15.00
N ALA A 60 -3.44 9.61 -14.83
CA ALA A 60 -2.83 9.78 -13.53
C ALA A 60 -2.17 11.15 -13.39
N TRP A 61 -2.28 11.76 -12.21
CA TRP A 61 -1.69 13.06 -11.90
C TRP A 61 -1.13 13.09 -10.48
N ALA A 62 0.00 13.78 -10.29
CA ALA A 62 0.64 13.97 -9.00
C ALA A 62 -0.20 14.86 -8.09
N ASN A 63 -0.15 14.62 -6.78
CA ASN A 63 -0.69 15.52 -5.76
C ASN A 63 0.30 16.67 -5.49
N ASP A 64 0.65 17.40 -6.51
CA ASP A 64 1.46 18.61 -6.45
C ASP A 64 0.62 19.85 -6.81
N ALA A 65 1.19 21.03 -6.64
CA ALA A 65 0.50 22.29 -6.91
C ALA A 65 0.02 22.45 -8.37
N ASN A 66 0.62 21.68 -9.29
CA ASN A 66 0.34 21.77 -10.73
C ASN A 66 -0.51 20.61 -11.25
N ASN A 67 -0.85 19.63 -10.42
CA ASN A 67 -1.49 18.36 -10.84
C ASN A 67 -0.75 17.76 -12.04
N THR A 68 0.59 17.63 -11.91
CA THR A 68 1.47 17.16 -12.98
C THR A 68 1.00 15.81 -13.53
N GLN A 69 0.73 15.77 -14.83
CA GLN A 69 0.28 14.56 -15.50
C GLN A 69 1.39 13.52 -15.59
N LEU A 70 1.08 12.28 -15.22
CA LEU A 70 2.07 11.21 -15.10
C LEU A 70 1.99 10.18 -16.23
N ASN A 71 0.89 10.14 -16.98
CA ASN A 71 0.65 9.19 -18.05
C ASN A 71 -0.06 9.85 -19.26
N GLY A 72 0.41 11.02 -19.66
CA GLY A 72 -0.18 11.80 -20.73
C GLY A 72 -1.41 12.60 -20.31
N GLY A 73 -1.88 13.48 -21.20
CA GLY A 73 -3.11 14.24 -21.03
C GLY A 73 -4.34 13.31 -21.04
N TRP A 74 -5.48 13.88 -20.61
CA TRP A 74 -6.76 13.18 -20.64
C TRP A 74 -7.02 12.54 -22.02
N PRO A 75 -7.46 11.28 -22.09
CA PRO A 75 -7.83 10.31 -21.04
C PRO A 75 -6.63 9.50 -20.47
N GLY A 76 -5.42 9.95 -20.66
CA GLY A 76 -4.20 9.23 -20.36
C GLY A 76 -3.75 8.39 -21.56
N ASN A 77 -2.70 7.60 -21.35
CA ASN A 77 -2.27 6.62 -22.35
C ASN A 77 -2.93 5.27 -22.11
N ALA A 78 -3.18 4.54 -23.19
CA ALA A 78 -3.68 3.18 -23.13
C ALA A 78 -2.67 2.27 -22.40
N VAL A 79 -3.19 1.41 -21.53
CA VAL A 79 -2.41 0.40 -20.81
C VAL A 79 -2.70 -0.96 -21.40
N THR A 80 -1.66 -1.60 -21.95
CA THR A 80 -1.72 -2.91 -22.57
C THR A 80 -1.01 -3.98 -21.76
N ASP A 81 -0.16 -3.56 -20.80
CA ASP A 81 0.58 -4.47 -19.93
C ASP A 81 -0.39 -5.18 -18.99
N THR A 82 -0.32 -6.52 -19.01
CA THR A 82 -1.19 -7.35 -18.19
C THR A 82 -0.42 -8.47 -17.49
N LYS A 83 -0.96 -8.91 -16.36
CA LYS A 83 -0.46 -10.04 -15.57
C LYS A 83 -1.61 -10.88 -15.08
N VAL A 84 -1.44 -12.20 -15.02
CA VAL A 84 -2.39 -13.10 -14.38
C VAL A 84 -2.01 -13.25 -12.91
N ILE A 85 -2.94 -12.92 -12.01
CA ILE A 85 -2.77 -13.05 -10.56
C ILE A 85 -4.03 -13.72 -10.01
N GLY A 86 -3.86 -14.83 -9.28
CA GLY A 86 -5.00 -15.59 -8.74
C GLY A 86 -5.99 -16.08 -9.82
N GLY A 87 -5.50 -16.41 -11.03
CA GLY A 87 -6.33 -16.85 -12.16
C GLY A 87 -7.07 -15.71 -12.89
N ALA A 88 -7.01 -14.47 -12.40
CA ALA A 88 -7.63 -13.31 -13.05
C ALA A 88 -6.57 -12.48 -13.80
N LYS A 89 -7.00 -11.86 -14.90
CA LYS A 89 -6.18 -10.92 -15.66
C LYS A 89 -6.25 -9.54 -15.01
N TRP A 90 -5.08 -8.90 -14.86
CA TRP A 90 -4.90 -7.56 -14.30
C TRP A 90 -4.13 -6.69 -15.27
N TYR A 91 -4.61 -5.49 -15.57
CA TYR A 91 -3.83 -4.44 -16.19
C TYR A 91 -2.97 -3.76 -15.13
N TYR A 92 -1.76 -3.32 -15.48
CA TYR A 92 -0.90 -2.63 -14.52
C TYR A 92 -0.01 -1.58 -15.15
N LYS A 93 0.38 -0.61 -14.33
CA LYS A 93 1.37 0.40 -14.67
C LYS A 93 2.08 0.89 -13.40
N SER A 94 3.39 1.10 -13.50
CA SER A 94 4.21 1.63 -12.40
C SER A 94 4.45 3.12 -12.55
N PHE A 95 4.51 3.81 -11.41
CA PHE A 95 4.74 5.25 -11.28
C PHE A 95 5.84 5.49 -10.24
N ASP A 96 6.70 6.49 -10.47
CA ASP A 96 7.82 6.81 -9.58
C ASP A 96 7.33 7.55 -8.33
N ILE A 97 7.72 7.07 -7.16
CA ILE A 97 7.56 7.73 -5.86
C ILE A 97 8.91 8.37 -5.49
N LYS A 98 8.98 9.70 -5.61
CA LYS A 98 10.24 10.46 -5.58
C LYS A 98 10.62 10.95 -4.19
N SER A 99 9.63 11.09 -3.29
CA SER A 99 9.82 11.57 -1.92
C SER A 99 8.80 10.95 -0.97
N LYS A 100 9.05 11.09 0.34
CA LYS A 100 8.18 10.58 1.39
C LYS A 100 6.74 11.10 1.29
N ASP A 101 6.58 12.35 0.89
CA ASP A 101 5.27 13.01 0.84
C ASP A 101 4.68 13.01 -0.58
N TYR A 102 5.34 12.29 -1.52
CA TYR A 102 4.85 12.16 -2.89
C TYR A 102 3.74 11.13 -2.98
N SER A 103 2.65 11.53 -3.62
CA SER A 103 1.54 10.65 -3.99
C SER A 103 0.90 11.13 -5.29
N PHE A 104 0.06 10.30 -5.86
CA PHE A 104 -0.67 10.63 -7.08
C PHE A 104 -2.11 10.11 -7.00
N ASN A 105 -2.95 10.61 -7.90
CA ASN A 105 -4.31 10.12 -8.12
C ASN A 105 -4.42 9.49 -9.50
N ILE A 106 -5.46 8.67 -9.70
CA ILE A 106 -5.70 7.98 -10.96
C ILE A 106 -7.19 7.85 -11.26
N ILE A 107 -7.51 7.81 -12.53
CA ILE A 107 -8.80 7.42 -13.10
C ILE A 107 -8.55 6.28 -14.08
N PHE A 108 -9.38 5.26 -14.06
CA PHE A 108 -9.46 4.24 -15.10
C PHE A 108 -10.61 4.57 -16.04
N ASP A 109 -10.39 4.47 -17.35
CA ASP A 109 -11.43 4.77 -18.32
C ASP A 109 -11.28 3.95 -19.62
N LYS A 110 -12.28 4.10 -20.51
CA LYS A 110 -12.32 3.45 -21.85
C LYS A 110 -11.87 4.37 -22.98
N GLY A 111 -11.27 5.53 -22.64
CA GLY A 111 -10.88 6.57 -23.59
C GLY A 111 -11.89 7.69 -23.69
N SER A 112 -12.84 7.82 -22.74
CA SER A 112 -13.84 8.89 -22.71
C SER A 112 -14.30 9.24 -21.30
N SER A 113 -14.73 10.47 -21.10
CA SER A 113 -15.26 10.95 -19.83
C SER A 113 -16.61 10.33 -19.42
N ASN A 114 -17.32 9.73 -20.38
CA ASN A 114 -18.58 9.04 -20.09
C ASN A 114 -18.37 7.63 -19.52
N ASP A 115 -17.18 7.07 -19.66
CA ASP A 115 -16.85 5.69 -19.29
C ASP A 115 -15.62 5.62 -18.39
N GLN A 116 -15.68 6.35 -17.29
CA GLN A 116 -14.59 6.47 -16.32
C GLN A 116 -14.99 6.07 -14.91
N THR A 117 -13.99 5.79 -14.07
CA THR A 117 -14.18 5.63 -12.62
C THR A 117 -14.32 6.99 -11.91
N VAL A 118 -14.64 6.95 -10.64
CA VAL A 118 -14.36 8.05 -9.71
C VAL A 118 -12.86 8.29 -9.62
N ASP A 119 -12.46 9.45 -9.11
CA ASP A 119 -11.06 9.75 -8.80
C ASP A 119 -10.59 8.87 -7.63
N ILE A 120 -9.40 8.30 -7.76
CA ILE A 120 -8.83 7.34 -6.82
C ILE A 120 -7.50 7.89 -6.31
N GLY A 121 -7.28 7.84 -5.02
CA GLY A 121 -6.02 8.30 -4.40
C GLY A 121 -6.23 8.84 -2.98
N PRO A 122 -5.16 9.30 -2.33
CA PRO A 122 -3.78 9.35 -2.79
C PRO A 122 -3.09 7.97 -2.82
N ILE A 123 -2.28 7.72 -3.85
CA ILE A 123 -1.53 6.47 -4.04
C ILE A 123 -0.03 6.75 -3.88
N SER A 124 0.67 5.92 -3.10
CA SER A 124 2.13 6.01 -2.90
C SER A 124 2.82 4.64 -2.77
N LYS A 125 2.08 3.55 -2.94
CA LYS A 125 2.55 2.15 -2.86
C LYS A 125 1.82 1.28 -3.86
N ASP A 126 2.26 0.04 -4.03
CA ASP A 126 1.55 -0.93 -4.84
C ASP A 126 0.10 -1.07 -4.37
N THR A 127 -0.85 -1.01 -5.31
CA THR A 127 -2.28 -0.99 -5.00
C THR A 127 -3.06 -1.78 -6.04
N TYR A 128 -4.04 -2.53 -5.58
CA TYR A 128 -4.89 -3.40 -6.40
C TYR A 128 -6.35 -2.96 -6.33
N PHE A 129 -6.98 -2.80 -7.48
CA PHE A 129 -8.35 -2.30 -7.59
C PHE A 129 -9.26 -3.24 -8.37
N GLU A 130 -10.49 -3.37 -7.90
CA GLU A 130 -11.59 -3.96 -8.66
C GLU A 130 -12.64 -2.88 -8.95
N LEU A 131 -13.20 -2.90 -10.17
CA LEU A 131 -14.21 -1.95 -10.61
C LEU A 131 -15.61 -2.55 -10.44
N SER A 132 -16.58 -1.68 -10.11
CA SER A 132 -18.00 -2.08 -10.15
C SER A 132 -18.44 -2.44 -11.58
N ALA A 133 -19.34 -3.40 -11.70
CA ALA A 133 -19.92 -3.76 -13.00
C ALA A 133 -20.79 -2.63 -13.58
N ASN A 134 -21.46 -1.87 -12.70
CA ASN A 134 -22.39 -0.81 -13.05
C ASN A 134 -21.92 0.54 -12.54
N LYS A 135 -22.31 1.60 -13.24
CA LYS A 135 -22.05 2.98 -12.82
C LYS A 135 -23.00 3.42 -11.70
N THR A 136 -22.48 4.20 -10.78
CA THR A 136 -23.25 4.96 -9.78
C THR A 136 -22.97 6.44 -10.03
N ASN A 137 -24.03 7.25 -10.19
CA ASN A 137 -23.90 8.67 -10.54
C ASN A 137 -23.04 8.93 -11.79
N GLY A 138 -23.19 8.07 -12.82
CA GLY A 138 -22.49 8.20 -14.09
C GLY A 138 -21.04 7.71 -14.13
N LYS A 139 -20.47 7.28 -12.99
CA LYS A 139 -19.08 6.76 -12.88
C LYS A 139 -19.04 5.35 -12.30
N TYR A 140 -18.01 4.58 -12.67
CA TYR A 140 -17.72 3.31 -12.01
C TYR A 140 -17.10 3.56 -10.63
N THR A 141 -17.55 2.84 -9.62
CA THR A 141 -16.93 2.82 -8.30
C THR A 141 -15.77 1.83 -8.29
N VAL A 142 -14.87 2.00 -7.32
CA VAL A 142 -13.64 1.22 -7.21
C VAL A 142 -13.52 0.69 -5.80
N THR A 143 -13.13 -0.58 -5.69
CA THR A 143 -12.80 -1.24 -4.43
C THR A 143 -11.30 -1.46 -4.36
N ASP A 144 -10.65 -0.95 -3.32
CA ASP A 144 -9.26 -1.29 -3.00
C ASP A 144 -9.22 -2.68 -2.37
N VAL A 145 -8.54 -3.62 -3.04
CA VAL A 145 -8.37 -5.01 -2.61
C VAL A 145 -6.92 -5.32 -2.26
N THR A 146 -6.09 -4.31 -2.05
CA THR A 146 -4.65 -4.44 -1.82
C THR A 146 -4.35 -5.35 -0.64
N ASP A 147 -5.03 -5.18 0.49
CA ASP A 147 -4.79 -5.99 1.67
C ASP A 147 -5.10 -7.47 1.41
N ALA A 148 -6.15 -7.78 0.67
CA ALA A 148 -6.49 -9.15 0.29
C ALA A 148 -5.44 -9.76 -0.65
N MET A 149 -4.87 -8.95 -1.56
CA MET A 149 -3.90 -9.39 -2.55
C MET A 149 -2.47 -9.50 -1.99
N THR A 150 -2.16 -8.80 -0.90
CA THR A 150 -0.81 -8.74 -0.31
C THR A 150 -0.67 -9.48 1.02
N SER A 151 -1.76 -9.87 1.65
CA SER A 151 -1.77 -10.52 2.97
C SER A 151 -1.12 -11.91 2.99
N GLY A 152 -0.72 -12.47 1.84
CA GLY A 152 -0.01 -13.75 1.74
C GLY A 152 -0.79 -14.96 2.28
N ILE A 153 -2.04 -14.77 2.64
CA ILE A 153 -2.96 -15.85 2.90
C ILE A 153 -3.54 -16.22 1.53
N ASP A 154 -2.75 -16.93 0.74
CA ASP A 154 -3.35 -17.78 -0.27
C ASP A 154 -4.45 -18.56 0.46
N ALA A 155 -5.68 -18.47 -0.05
CA ALA A 155 -6.72 -19.39 0.40
C ALA A 155 -6.07 -20.77 0.43
N PRO A 156 -6.21 -21.57 1.51
CA PRO A 156 -5.50 -22.80 1.63
C PRO A 156 -5.72 -23.56 0.33
N VAL A 157 -4.63 -23.71 -0.43
CA VAL A 157 -4.63 -24.63 -1.57
C VAL A 157 -4.91 -25.96 -0.89
N HIS A 158 -6.11 -26.45 -1.05
CA HIS A 158 -6.43 -27.83 -0.76
C HIS A 158 -5.63 -28.67 -1.76
N GLU A 159 -4.30 -28.65 -1.62
CA GLU A 159 -3.52 -29.75 -2.11
C GLU A 159 -3.79 -30.93 -1.18
N ALA A 160 -4.60 -31.79 -1.73
CA ALA A 160 -4.83 -33.11 -1.20
C ALA A 160 -3.52 -33.76 -0.76
N THR A 161 -3.61 -34.47 0.39
CA THR A 161 -2.71 -35.52 0.82
C THR A 161 -1.33 -35.09 1.34
N HIS A 162 -1.30 -34.36 2.45
CA HIS A 162 -0.19 -34.55 3.37
C HIS A 162 -0.48 -35.78 4.22
N ASN A 163 0.07 -36.95 3.80
CA ASN A 163 -0.04 -38.21 4.54
C ASN A 163 0.86 -38.27 5.79
N GLY A 164 1.29 -37.09 6.31
CA GLY A 164 2.11 -36.99 7.51
C GLY A 164 1.37 -36.36 8.68
N PRO A 165 1.83 -36.56 9.91
CA PRO A 165 1.23 -35.95 11.08
C PRO A 165 1.38 -34.40 11.02
N THR A 166 0.27 -33.67 11.10
CA THR A 166 0.28 -32.20 11.18
C THR A 166 0.82 -31.75 12.53
N ARG A 167 1.86 -30.93 12.53
CA ARG A 167 2.47 -30.36 13.73
C ARG A 167 2.04 -28.90 13.89
N VAL A 168 1.59 -28.55 15.08
CA VAL A 168 1.18 -27.19 15.43
C VAL A 168 2.24 -26.57 16.32
N TYR A 169 2.76 -25.43 15.95
CA TYR A 169 3.78 -24.68 16.69
C TYR A 169 3.22 -23.36 17.22
N SER A 170 3.76 -22.89 18.34
CA SER A 170 3.52 -21.52 18.82
C SER A 170 4.27 -20.49 17.96
N VAL A 171 3.92 -19.21 18.11
CA VAL A 171 4.59 -18.10 17.40
C VAL A 171 6.09 -17.97 17.70
N ASN A 172 6.56 -18.57 18.78
CA ASN A 172 7.99 -18.64 19.14
C ASN A 172 8.65 -19.97 18.74
N GLY A 173 8.00 -20.78 17.90
CA GLY A 173 8.56 -22.01 17.33
C GLY A 173 8.46 -23.25 18.22
N GLN A 174 7.76 -23.20 19.37
CA GLN A 174 7.60 -24.36 20.25
C GLN A 174 6.48 -25.27 19.72
N LEU A 175 6.76 -26.58 19.61
CA LEU A 175 5.76 -27.57 19.20
C LEU A 175 4.66 -27.70 20.27
N LEU A 176 3.42 -27.34 19.89
CA LEU A 176 2.25 -27.38 20.77
C LEU A 176 1.55 -28.77 20.74
N ARG A 177 1.38 -29.32 19.55
CA ARG A 177 0.75 -30.64 19.38
C ARG A 177 1.05 -31.25 18.01
N THR A 178 0.89 -32.55 17.93
CA THR A 178 0.87 -33.32 16.67
C THR A 178 -0.52 -33.90 16.48
N LEU A 179 -1.15 -33.58 15.34
CA LEU A 179 -2.44 -34.19 14.96
C LEU A 179 -2.16 -35.46 14.18
N LYS A 180 -2.82 -36.56 14.55
CA LYS A 180 -2.78 -37.77 13.74
C LYS A 180 -3.57 -37.56 12.45
N ALA A 181 -3.08 -38.07 11.34
CA ALA A 181 -3.87 -38.16 10.13
C ALA A 181 -5.04 -39.15 10.42
N GLY A 182 -6.25 -38.71 10.13
CA GLY A 182 -7.47 -39.52 10.21
C GLY A 182 -7.57 -40.48 9.03
#